data_7b85b1edb714f5ccf8136adcf89cf37b
#
_entry.id   7b85b1edb714f5ccf8136adcf89cf37b
#
_cell.length_a   1.000
_cell.length_b   1.000
_cell.length_c   1.000
_cell.angle_alpha   90.00
_cell.angle_beta   90.00
_cell.angle_gamma   90.00
#
_symmetry.space_group_name_H-M   'P 1'
#
loop_
_entity.id
_entity.type
_entity.pdbx_description
1 polymer ?
#
loop_
_entity_poly.entity_id
_entity_poly.type
_entity_poly.pdbx_seq_one_letter_code
_entity_poly.pdbx_strand_id
1 'polypeptide(L)'
;MLNRFFTIIFLFFAWSSVSFAQFFEDGYTIKDVKNNIIWLRCTVGQTWDYESKSCTGEIVKLNHDEIEIAMMQAKEQLGGSWRLPTLTELESIVCKKCNKPKVNDKYFPNISPEAYWTQTQNKLNSKMYWTVNFMTGHNYSRFFAYQQLPLLLVQDR
;
A
#
# COMPACT_ATOMS: atom_id res chain seq x y z
N MET A 1 42.31 -56.27 -17.75
CA MET A 1 40.89 -55.78 -17.64
C MET A 1 40.95 -54.46 -16.88
N LEU A 2 40.82 -53.35 -17.60
CA LEU A 2 40.97 -51.99 -17.02
C LEU A 2 39.59 -51.39 -16.85
N ASN A 3 39.12 -51.29 -15.60
CA ASN A 3 37.81 -50.80 -15.24
C ASN A 3 37.87 -49.25 -15.18
N ARG A 4 37.29 -48.55 -16.16
CA ARG A 4 37.20 -47.11 -16.19
C ARG A 4 35.93 -46.68 -15.43
N PHE A 5 36.08 -46.17 -14.21
CA PHE A 5 35.04 -45.47 -13.50
C PHE A 5 34.85 -44.07 -14.10
N PHE A 6 33.68 -43.86 -14.76
CA PHE A 6 33.26 -42.55 -15.23
C PHE A 6 32.59 -41.82 -14.04
N THR A 7 33.28 -40.85 -13.46
CA THR A 7 32.72 -39.98 -12.43
C THR A 7 31.92 -38.87 -13.11
N ILE A 8 30.59 -38.97 -13.06
CA ILE A 8 29.70 -37.90 -13.56
C ILE A 8 29.64 -36.82 -12.48
N ILE A 9 30.26 -35.68 -12.74
CA ILE A 9 30.17 -34.49 -11.90
C ILE A 9 28.85 -33.77 -12.27
N PHE A 10 27.84 -33.88 -11.40
CA PHE A 10 26.60 -33.11 -11.49
C PHE A 10 26.90 -31.66 -11.02
N LEU A 11 27.04 -30.74 -11.94
CA LEU A 11 27.10 -29.32 -11.66
C LEU A 11 25.69 -28.82 -11.31
N PHE A 12 25.41 -28.69 -10.01
CA PHE A 12 24.23 -27.99 -9.52
C PHE A 12 24.37 -26.51 -9.82
N PHE A 13 23.73 -26.04 -10.88
CA PHE A 13 23.50 -24.61 -11.11
C PHE A 13 22.47 -24.14 -10.07
N ALA A 14 22.95 -23.54 -8.98
CA ALA A 14 22.09 -22.81 -8.04
C ALA A 14 21.54 -21.57 -8.77
N TRP A 15 20.30 -21.64 -9.23
CA TRP A 15 19.58 -20.47 -9.69
C TRP A 15 19.29 -19.55 -8.50
N SER A 16 20.13 -18.55 -8.30
CA SER A 16 19.87 -17.48 -7.35
C SER A 16 18.69 -16.66 -7.89
N SER A 17 17.51 -16.82 -7.28
CA SER A 17 16.35 -15.97 -7.55
C SER A 17 16.69 -14.56 -7.10
N VAL A 18 16.92 -13.64 -8.02
CA VAL A 18 17.09 -12.22 -7.71
C VAL A 18 15.70 -11.69 -7.30
N SER A 19 15.49 -11.53 -5.99
CA SER A 19 14.30 -10.89 -5.47
C SER A 19 14.48 -9.37 -5.62
N PHE A 20 13.78 -8.76 -6.57
CA PHE A 20 13.72 -7.30 -6.65
C PHE A 20 12.82 -6.77 -5.54
N ALA A 21 13.32 -5.79 -4.79
CA ALA A 21 12.49 -5.09 -3.82
C ALA A 21 11.38 -4.33 -4.56
N GLN A 22 10.13 -4.51 -4.12
CA GLN A 22 8.99 -3.79 -4.68
C GLN A 22 8.97 -2.33 -4.24
N PHE A 23 9.35 -2.08 -2.97
CA PHE A 23 9.23 -0.78 -2.31
C PHE A 23 10.60 -0.17 -2.03
N PHE A 24 10.74 1.11 -2.37
CA PHE A 24 11.90 1.94 -2.05
C PHE A 24 11.48 3.13 -1.21
N GLU A 25 12.05 3.25 -0.02
CA GLU A 25 11.77 4.32 0.93
C GLU A 25 12.42 5.63 0.49
N ASP A 26 11.65 6.73 0.57
CA ASP A 26 12.13 8.08 0.26
C ASP A 26 11.47 9.08 1.23
N GLY A 27 11.98 9.14 2.45
CA GLY A 27 11.41 9.94 3.53
C GLY A 27 9.96 9.59 3.82
N TYR A 28 9.06 10.56 3.63
CA TYR A 28 7.61 10.41 3.84
C TYR A 28 6.88 9.65 2.72
N THR A 29 7.61 9.21 1.69
CA THR A 29 7.06 8.49 0.54
C THR A 29 7.66 7.10 0.36
N ILE A 30 6.96 6.25 -0.38
CA ILE A 30 7.40 4.94 -0.86
C ILE A 30 7.21 4.88 -2.37
N LYS A 31 8.29 4.58 -3.10
CA LYS A 31 8.22 4.25 -4.53
C LYS A 31 7.84 2.79 -4.68
N ASP A 32 6.67 2.53 -5.25
CA ASP A 32 6.20 1.19 -5.61
C ASP A 32 6.51 0.94 -7.09
N VAL A 33 7.58 0.20 -7.33
CA VAL A 33 8.05 -0.08 -8.70
C VAL A 33 7.10 -1.01 -9.46
N LYS A 34 6.45 -1.92 -8.73
CA LYS A 34 5.54 -2.90 -9.34
C LYS A 34 4.29 -2.23 -9.92
N ASN A 35 3.73 -1.26 -9.19
CA ASN A 35 2.52 -0.55 -9.59
C ASN A 35 2.83 0.79 -10.31
N ASN A 36 4.12 1.18 -10.40
CA ASN A 36 4.58 2.44 -10.96
C ASN A 36 3.94 3.68 -10.31
N ILE A 37 3.81 3.68 -8.99
CA ILE A 37 3.24 4.76 -8.19
C ILE A 37 4.13 5.13 -7.02
N ILE A 38 3.84 6.27 -6.41
CA ILE A 38 4.43 6.73 -5.16
C ILE A 38 3.32 6.82 -4.12
N TRP A 39 3.52 6.17 -2.97
CA TRP A 39 2.63 6.24 -1.81
C TRP A 39 3.04 7.34 -0.85
N LEU A 40 2.08 8.03 -0.22
CA LEU A 40 2.32 8.61 1.10
C LEU A 40 2.36 7.47 2.13
N ARG A 41 3.35 7.50 3.03
CA ARG A 41 3.52 6.46 4.07
C ARG A 41 2.49 6.57 5.17
N CYS A 42 2.08 7.81 5.47
CA CYS A 42 1.15 8.12 6.55
C CYS A 42 -0.29 8.20 6.04
N THR A 43 -1.20 7.72 6.86
CA THR A 43 -2.64 7.95 6.68
C THR A 43 -2.94 9.44 6.75
N VAL A 44 -3.92 9.91 5.98
CA VAL A 44 -4.36 11.33 6.02
C VAL A 44 -4.70 11.73 7.45
N GLY A 45 -4.23 12.92 7.84
CA GLY A 45 -4.26 13.45 9.22
C GLY A 45 -2.97 13.22 10.01
N GLN A 46 -2.16 12.24 9.61
CA GLN A 46 -0.84 12.02 10.22
C GLN A 46 0.28 12.72 9.46
N THR A 47 1.37 13.00 10.17
CA THR A 47 2.60 13.57 9.62
C THR A 47 3.77 12.60 9.80
N TRP A 48 4.67 12.55 8.81
CA TRP A 48 5.89 11.77 8.90
C TRP A 48 6.89 12.44 9.85
N ASP A 49 7.30 11.69 10.87
CA ASP A 49 8.39 12.09 11.76
C ASP A 49 9.71 11.43 11.31
N TYR A 50 10.68 12.25 10.96
CA TYR A 50 11.98 11.81 10.47
C TYR A 50 12.88 11.23 11.56
N GLU A 51 12.69 11.62 12.82
CA GLU A 51 13.49 11.12 13.94
C GLU A 51 13.07 9.71 14.33
N SER A 52 11.78 9.51 14.58
CA SER A 52 11.21 8.21 14.92
C SER A 52 11.02 7.30 13.70
N LYS A 53 11.14 7.83 12.48
CA LYS A 53 10.82 7.15 11.21
C LYS A 53 9.43 6.52 11.22
N SER A 54 8.46 7.27 11.70
CA SER A 54 7.10 6.82 11.92
C SER A 54 6.08 7.91 11.59
N CYS A 55 4.80 7.53 11.53
CA CYS A 55 3.69 8.47 11.37
C CYS A 55 3.18 8.91 12.74
N THR A 56 3.03 10.22 12.95
CA THR A 56 2.54 10.83 14.19
C THR A 56 1.29 11.66 13.92
N GLY A 57 0.48 11.90 14.93
CA GLY A 57 -0.79 12.60 14.82
C GLY A 57 -1.98 11.67 14.71
N GLU A 58 -3.17 12.24 14.62
CA GLU A 58 -4.42 11.51 14.57
C GLU A 58 -4.85 11.21 13.13
N ILE A 59 -5.36 10.00 12.92
CA ILE A 59 -5.94 9.60 11.62
C ILE A 59 -7.26 10.34 11.43
N VAL A 60 -7.38 11.03 10.31
CA VAL A 60 -8.64 11.67 9.89
C VAL A 60 -9.42 10.71 9.00
N LYS A 61 -10.71 10.53 9.34
CA LYS A 61 -11.64 9.73 8.53
C LYS A 61 -12.50 10.68 7.71
N LEU A 62 -12.59 10.43 6.42
CA LEU A 62 -13.24 11.29 5.45
C LEU A 62 -14.27 10.51 4.63
N ASN A 63 -15.33 11.20 4.22
CA ASN A 63 -16.23 10.75 3.16
C ASN A 63 -15.72 11.20 1.78
N HIS A 64 -16.36 10.77 0.70
CA HIS A 64 -15.86 11.05 -0.66
C HIS A 64 -15.82 12.53 -1.03
N ASP A 65 -16.73 13.37 -0.51
CA ASP A 65 -16.74 14.81 -0.77
C ASP A 65 -15.55 15.49 -0.06
N GLU A 66 -15.24 15.06 1.16
CA GLU A 66 -14.12 15.57 1.95
C GLU A 66 -12.75 15.12 1.41
N ILE A 67 -12.69 13.94 0.76
CA ILE A 67 -11.46 13.42 0.14
C ILE A 67 -10.94 14.34 -0.96
N GLU A 68 -11.80 14.94 -1.76
CA GLU A 68 -11.38 15.89 -2.80
C GLU A 68 -10.64 17.09 -2.20
N ILE A 69 -11.10 17.58 -1.07
CA ILE A 69 -10.44 18.66 -0.33
C ILE A 69 -9.08 18.21 0.18
N ALA A 70 -9.01 17.00 0.77
CA ALA A 70 -7.74 16.45 1.26
C ALA A 70 -6.71 16.25 0.14
N MET A 71 -7.12 15.81 -1.04
CA MET A 71 -6.25 15.70 -2.21
C MET A 71 -5.71 17.06 -2.68
N MET A 72 -6.55 18.09 -2.70
CA MET A 72 -6.12 19.46 -3.00
C MET A 72 -5.10 19.98 -1.98
N GLN A 73 -5.37 19.79 -0.69
CA GLN A 73 -4.42 20.17 0.38
C GLN A 73 -3.09 19.43 0.28
N ALA A 74 -3.11 18.12 -0.03
CA ALA A 74 -1.90 17.35 -0.24
C ALA A 74 -1.09 17.91 -1.42
N LYS A 75 -1.74 18.29 -2.52
CA LYS A 75 -1.08 18.93 -3.66
C LYS A 75 -0.45 20.27 -3.29
N GLU A 76 -1.12 21.09 -2.51
CA GLU A 76 -0.61 22.42 -2.08
C GLU A 76 0.59 22.28 -1.13
N GLN A 77 0.54 21.33 -0.21
CA GLN A 77 1.56 21.16 0.83
C GLN A 77 2.79 20.37 0.36
N LEU A 78 2.58 19.35 -0.48
CA LEU A 78 3.60 18.37 -0.87
C LEU A 78 3.99 18.46 -2.34
N GLY A 79 3.23 19.21 -3.14
CA GLY A 79 3.34 19.20 -4.59
C GLY A 79 2.79 17.90 -5.20
N GLY A 80 2.96 17.75 -6.52
CA GLY A 80 2.51 16.56 -7.24
C GLY A 80 0.99 16.50 -7.47
N SER A 81 0.49 15.31 -7.81
CA SER A 81 -0.93 15.07 -8.06
C SER A 81 -1.38 13.82 -7.31
N TRP A 82 -1.91 14.02 -6.13
CA TRP A 82 -2.33 12.95 -5.22
C TRP A 82 -3.75 12.50 -5.53
N ARG A 83 -4.00 11.18 -5.41
CA ARG A 83 -5.31 10.55 -5.59
C ARG A 83 -5.49 9.38 -4.62
N LEU A 84 -6.72 8.90 -4.50
CA LEU A 84 -6.95 7.61 -3.86
C LEU A 84 -6.29 6.47 -4.68
N PRO A 85 -5.81 5.42 -4.02
CA PRO A 85 -5.40 4.20 -4.71
C PRO A 85 -6.61 3.50 -5.33
N THR A 86 -6.38 2.78 -6.42
CA THR A 86 -7.32 1.77 -6.92
C THR A 86 -7.40 0.60 -5.93
N LEU A 87 -8.43 -0.25 -6.07
CA LEU A 87 -8.54 -1.48 -5.29
C LEU A 87 -7.28 -2.35 -5.41
N THR A 88 -6.80 -2.57 -6.62
CA THR A 88 -5.63 -3.43 -6.89
C THR A 88 -4.36 -2.84 -6.28
N GLU A 89 -4.18 -1.53 -6.33
CA GLU A 89 -3.04 -0.86 -5.69
C GLU A 89 -3.09 -1.03 -4.17
N LEU A 90 -4.23 -0.77 -3.53
CA LEU A 90 -4.36 -0.90 -2.09
C LEU A 90 -4.25 -2.35 -1.61
N GLU A 91 -4.76 -3.32 -2.38
CA GLU A 91 -4.55 -4.75 -2.10
C GLU A 91 -3.09 -5.17 -2.19
N SER A 92 -2.30 -4.51 -3.04
CA SER A 92 -0.89 -4.86 -3.24
C SER A 92 0.00 -4.63 -2.01
N ILE A 93 -0.43 -3.78 -1.08
CA ILE A 93 0.29 -3.53 0.18
C ILE A 93 -0.21 -4.42 1.33
N VAL A 94 -1.24 -5.26 1.11
CA VAL A 94 -1.72 -6.21 2.12
C VAL A 94 -0.69 -7.29 2.41
N CYS A 95 -0.27 -7.36 3.65
CA CYS A 95 0.62 -8.40 4.17
C CYS A 95 -0.18 -9.47 4.92
N LYS A 96 -0.58 -10.55 4.23
CA LYS A 96 -1.38 -11.63 4.84
C LYS A 96 -0.70 -12.32 6.01
N LYS A 97 0.64 -12.38 6.01
CA LYS A 97 1.46 -13.03 7.05
C LYS A 97 1.79 -12.10 8.23
N CYS A 98 1.60 -10.78 8.07
CA CYS A 98 1.85 -9.82 9.13
C CYS A 98 0.81 -9.93 10.26
N ASN A 99 1.16 -9.42 11.44
CA ASN A 99 0.19 -9.19 12.51
C ASN A 99 -0.82 -8.12 12.07
N LYS A 100 -1.78 -7.80 12.94
CA LYS A 100 -2.70 -6.69 12.69
C LYS A 100 -2.02 -5.36 13.05
N PRO A 101 -2.14 -4.36 12.19
CA PRO A 101 -2.80 -4.34 10.88
C PRO A 101 -2.08 -5.23 9.83
N LYS A 102 -2.84 -5.74 8.86
CA LYS A 102 -2.36 -6.61 7.76
C LYS A 102 -1.59 -5.82 6.70
N VAL A 103 -0.56 -5.12 7.10
CA VAL A 103 0.35 -4.31 6.27
C VAL A 103 1.77 -4.42 6.83
N ASN A 104 2.78 -4.15 6.02
CA ASN A 104 4.16 -4.11 6.52
C ASN A 104 4.42 -2.74 7.17
N ASP A 105 4.53 -2.73 8.49
CA ASP A 105 4.74 -1.55 9.33
C ASP A 105 6.07 -0.82 9.07
N LYS A 106 7.05 -1.51 8.54
CA LYS A 106 8.29 -0.88 8.05
C LYS A 106 8.00 0.18 6.99
N TYR A 107 7.08 -0.11 6.06
CA TYR A 107 6.75 0.78 4.96
C TYR A 107 5.60 1.73 5.30
N PHE A 108 4.59 1.23 6.00
CA PHE A 108 3.37 1.96 6.35
C PHE A 108 3.14 1.89 7.88
N PRO A 109 3.90 2.66 8.67
CA PRO A 109 3.77 2.63 10.11
C PRO A 109 2.47 3.28 10.59
N ASN A 110 1.96 2.80 11.72
CA ASN A 110 0.79 3.34 12.43
C ASN A 110 -0.51 3.35 11.61
N ILE A 111 -0.64 2.40 10.65
CA ILE A 111 -1.92 2.14 9.97
C ILE A 111 -2.93 1.59 10.98
N SER A 112 -4.16 2.12 10.98
CA SER A 112 -5.24 1.55 11.79
C SER A 112 -5.78 0.24 11.20
N PRO A 113 -6.15 -0.75 12.06
CA PRO A 113 -6.68 -2.03 11.61
C PRO A 113 -8.19 -1.93 11.25
N GLU A 114 -8.51 -1.14 10.24
CA GLU A 114 -9.88 -0.91 9.77
C GLU A 114 -9.95 -0.85 8.23
N ALA A 115 -11.12 -0.53 7.68
CA ALA A 115 -11.33 -0.40 6.23
C ALA A 115 -10.80 0.96 5.74
N TYR A 116 -10.06 0.93 4.63
CA TYR A 116 -9.50 2.11 3.96
C TYR A 116 -10.16 2.30 2.59
N TRP A 117 -10.38 3.55 2.21
CA TRP A 117 -10.95 3.92 0.92
C TRP A 117 -10.07 3.54 -0.26
N THR A 118 -10.74 3.14 -1.34
CA THR A 118 -10.17 3.13 -2.70
C THR A 118 -10.99 4.03 -3.63
N GLN A 119 -10.44 4.44 -4.77
CA GLN A 119 -11.21 5.16 -5.79
C GLN A 119 -12.15 4.25 -6.59
N THR A 120 -12.09 2.93 -6.40
CA THR A 120 -12.81 1.94 -7.22
C THR A 120 -14.28 1.87 -6.81
N GLN A 121 -15.18 2.33 -7.68
CA GLN A 121 -16.61 2.20 -7.47
C GLN A 121 -17.08 0.75 -7.65
N ASN A 122 -18.17 0.40 -6.97
CA ASN A 122 -18.88 -0.85 -7.20
C ASN A 122 -19.64 -0.77 -8.53
N LYS A 123 -19.39 -1.72 -9.43
CA LYS A 123 -20.04 -1.75 -10.76
C LYS A 123 -21.55 -1.96 -10.72
N LEU A 124 -22.07 -2.60 -9.66
CA LEU A 124 -23.51 -2.88 -9.51
C LEU A 124 -24.26 -1.72 -8.82
N ASN A 125 -23.55 -0.89 -8.05
CA ASN A 125 -24.11 0.27 -7.37
C ASN A 125 -23.08 1.39 -7.28
N SER A 126 -23.20 2.41 -8.13
CA SER A 126 -22.28 3.54 -8.21
C SER A 126 -22.22 4.44 -6.95
N LYS A 127 -23.16 4.28 -6.00
CA LYS A 127 -23.12 4.95 -4.70
C LYS A 127 -22.20 4.26 -3.70
N MET A 128 -21.67 3.08 -4.05
CA MET A 128 -20.80 2.29 -3.21
C MET A 128 -19.39 2.18 -3.80
N TYR A 129 -18.41 2.04 -2.91
CA TYR A 129 -17.01 1.92 -3.24
C TYR A 129 -16.39 0.68 -2.63
N TRP A 130 -15.33 0.21 -3.25
CA TRP A 130 -14.48 -0.83 -2.69
C TRP A 130 -13.56 -0.24 -1.62
N THR A 131 -13.32 -1.06 -0.61
CA THR A 131 -12.38 -0.77 0.49
C THR A 131 -11.48 -1.97 0.71
N VAL A 132 -10.32 -1.76 1.32
CA VAL A 132 -9.45 -2.83 1.84
C VAL A 132 -9.39 -2.68 3.36
N ASN A 133 -9.70 -3.76 4.07
CA ASN A 133 -9.70 -3.77 5.52
C ASN A 133 -8.39 -4.35 6.05
N PHE A 134 -7.56 -3.52 6.68
CA PHE A 134 -6.27 -3.96 7.21
C PHE A 134 -6.35 -4.78 8.52
N MET A 135 -7.52 -4.90 9.15
CA MET A 135 -7.70 -5.87 10.24
C MET A 135 -7.73 -7.30 9.70
N THR A 136 -8.39 -7.52 8.56
CA THR A 136 -8.64 -8.84 7.99
C THR A 136 -7.77 -9.17 6.79
N GLY A 137 -7.28 -8.15 6.06
CA GLY A 137 -6.60 -8.27 4.78
C GLY A 137 -7.53 -8.56 3.60
N HIS A 138 -8.85 -8.37 3.78
CA HIS A 138 -9.86 -8.58 2.74
C HIS A 138 -10.42 -7.26 2.20
N ASN A 139 -10.97 -7.31 0.99
CA ASN A 139 -11.69 -6.22 0.37
C ASN A 139 -13.20 -6.35 0.57
N TYR A 140 -13.91 -5.23 0.49
CA TYR A 140 -15.37 -5.14 0.62
C TYR A 140 -15.91 -4.06 -0.32
N SER A 141 -17.02 -4.33 -1.02
CA SER A 141 -17.58 -3.46 -2.05
C SER A 141 -18.86 -2.71 -1.64
N ARG A 142 -19.16 -2.62 -0.35
CA ARG A 142 -20.47 -2.16 0.14
C ARG A 142 -20.38 -0.92 1.03
N PHE A 143 -19.38 -0.07 0.83
CA PHE A 143 -19.24 1.18 1.57
C PHE A 143 -19.82 2.34 0.77
N PHE A 144 -20.80 3.02 1.35
CA PHE A 144 -21.42 4.19 0.73
C PHE A 144 -20.50 5.41 0.83
N ALA A 145 -20.53 6.27 -0.20
CA ALA A 145 -19.69 7.46 -0.31
C ALA A 145 -19.75 8.43 0.90
N TYR A 146 -20.87 8.46 1.62
CA TYR A 146 -21.06 9.30 2.81
C TYR A 146 -20.41 8.77 4.10
N GLN A 147 -19.95 7.52 4.12
CA GLN A 147 -19.28 6.94 5.29
C GLN A 147 -17.88 7.53 5.44
N GLN A 148 -17.42 7.66 6.67
CA GLN A 148 -16.12 8.22 6.99
C GLN A 148 -15.12 7.10 7.28
N LEU A 149 -14.11 6.95 6.44
CA LEU A 149 -13.04 5.98 6.58
C LEU A 149 -11.66 6.65 6.43
N PRO A 150 -10.61 6.04 6.97
CA PRO A 150 -9.24 6.47 6.70
C PRO A 150 -8.85 6.20 5.25
N LEU A 151 -7.81 6.89 4.80
CA LEU A 151 -7.29 6.75 3.45
C LEU A 151 -5.78 6.97 3.39
N LEU A 152 -5.16 6.30 2.45
CA LEU A 152 -3.82 6.57 1.96
C LEU A 152 -3.91 7.28 0.61
N LEU A 153 -2.90 8.07 0.27
CA LEU A 153 -2.81 8.73 -1.02
C LEU A 153 -1.64 8.18 -1.84
N VAL A 154 -1.85 8.16 -3.15
CA VAL A 154 -0.83 7.81 -4.15
C VAL A 154 -0.73 8.88 -5.22
N GLN A 155 0.41 8.91 -5.91
CA GLN A 155 0.55 9.64 -7.17
C GLN A 155 1.22 8.75 -8.21
N ASP A 156 0.91 8.97 -9.48
CA ASP A 156 1.58 8.28 -10.58
C ASP A 156 3.03 8.78 -10.73
N ARG A 157 3.91 7.88 -11.19
CA ARG A 157 5.34 8.21 -11.44
C ARG A 157 5.53 8.77 -12.81
#